data_accbcd74669a474cbbbc3f0aab0c3aae
#
_entry.id   accbcd74669a474cbbbc3f0aab0c3aae
#
_cell.length_a   1.000
_cell.length_b   1.000
_cell.length_c   1.000
_cell.angle_alpha   90.00
_cell.angle_beta   90.00
_cell.angle_gamma   90.00
#
_symmetry.space_group_name_H-M   'P 1'
#
loop_
_entity.id
_entity.type
_entity.pdbx_description
1 polymer ?
#
loop_
_entity_poly.entity_id
_entity_poly.type
_entity_poly.pdbx_seq_one_letter_code
_entity_poly.pdbx_strand_id
1 'polypeptide(L)'
;MIVLLPPSETKRTGGDGPALRIEALSSPALGSLRTELVDELVDLAADRAASRRALAISASQDAEIDRNAALRTAPTMPAIERYTGVLFDALDAGSLAPEERAWVDAHVVIQSALFGFVRASDPIPAYKVSATSKLPG
;
A
#
# COMPACT_ATOMS: atom_id res chain seq x y z
N MET A 1 -21.85 -7.60 -6.28
CA MET A 1 -21.46 -7.52 -4.86
C MET A 1 -20.01 -7.09 -4.76
N ILE A 2 -19.72 -6.18 -3.86
CA ILE A 2 -18.35 -5.73 -3.58
C ILE A 2 -18.01 -6.16 -2.15
N VAL A 3 -16.83 -6.74 -1.98
CA VAL A 3 -16.30 -7.10 -0.66
C VAL A 3 -15.22 -6.09 -0.31
N LEU A 4 -15.39 -5.37 0.80
CA LEU A 4 -14.41 -4.39 1.26
C LEU A 4 -13.56 -5.01 2.38
N LEU A 5 -12.24 -5.02 2.17
CA LEU A 5 -11.30 -5.51 3.17
C LEU A 5 -10.58 -4.34 3.85
N PRO A 6 -10.34 -4.44 5.16
CA PRO A 6 -9.52 -3.45 5.86
C PRO A 6 -8.05 -3.58 5.44
N PRO A 7 -7.24 -2.53 5.63
CA PRO A 7 -5.81 -2.62 5.37
C PRO A 7 -5.11 -3.41 6.47
N SER A 8 -3.86 -3.79 6.20
CA SER A 8 -2.96 -4.33 7.20
C SER A 8 -1.72 -3.44 7.30
N GLU A 9 -1.14 -3.36 8.48
CA GLU A 9 0.10 -2.61 8.68
C GLU A 9 1.32 -3.38 8.19
N THR A 10 1.23 -4.70 8.07
CA THR A 10 2.33 -5.52 7.55
C THR A 10 2.13 -5.78 6.06
N LYS A 11 3.25 -5.81 5.35
CA LYS A 11 3.25 -5.94 3.90
C LYS A 11 4.41 -6.80 3.44
N ARG A 12 4.17 -7.53 2.35
CA ARG A 12 5.19 -8.32 1.69
C ARG A 12 6.21 -7.40 1.02
N THR A 13 7.48 -7.78 1.04
CA THR A 13 8.55 -7.04 0.34
C THR A 13 8.65 -7.48 -1.11
N GLY A 14 9.37 -6.69 -1.92
CA GLY A 14 9.62 -7.02 -3.32
C GLY A 14 8.45 -6.74 -4.23
N GLY A 15 8.34 -7.55 -5.27
CA GLY A 15 7.32 -7.44 -6.30
C GLY A 15 7.92 -7.60 -7.68
N ASP A 16 7.09 -8.00 -8.64
CA ASP A 16 7.50 -8.22 -10.04
C ASP A 16 6.96 -7.16 -10.99
N GLY A 17 6.14 -6.25 -10.49
CA GLY A 17 5.52 -5.21 -11.31
C GLY A 17 6.41 -3.99 -11.51
N PRO A 18 6.05 -3.11 -12.44
CA PRO A 18 6.78 -1.87 -12.67
C PRO A 18 6.68 -0.91 -11.48
N ALA A 19 7.39 0.21 -11.53
CA ALA A 19 7.25 1.26 -10.53
C ALA A 19 5.83 1.80 -10.50
N LEU A 20 5.44 2.37 -9.36
CA LEU A 20 4.09 2.92 -9.15
C LEU A 20 3.68 3.90 -10.26
N ARG A 21 2.47 3.68 -10.77
CA ARG A 21 1.79 4.60 -11.67
C ARG A 21 0.44 4.93 -11.07
N ILE A 22 0.33 6.09 -10.46
CA ILE A 22 -0.87 6.52 -9.75
C ILE A 22 -2.09 6.53 -10.68
N GLU A 23 -1.90 6.94 -11.92
CA GLU A 23 -2.96 6.98 -12.93
C GLU A 23 -3.47 5.59 -13.33
N ALA A 24 -2.72 4.53 -13.04
CA ALA A 24 -3.14 3.16 -13.33
C ALA A 24 -3.97 2.53 -12.21
N LEU A 25 -4.07 3.19 -11.06
CA LEU A 25 -4.85 2.67 -9.93
C LEU A 25 -6.35 2.90 -10.15
N SER A 26 -7.15 2.02 -9.59
CA SER A 26 -8.61 2.16 -9.60
C SER A 26 -9.03 3.44 -8.87
N SER A 27 -10.23 3.94 -9.15
CA SER A 27 -10.75 5.19 -8.58
C SER A 27 -9.88 6.40 -8.94
N PRO A 28 -9.78 6.74 -10.24
CA PRO A 28 -8.88 7.82 -10.69
C PRO A 28 -9.21 9.20 -10.12
N ALA A 29 -10.42 9.40 -9.60
CA ALA A 29 -10.78 10.64 -8.90
C ALA A 29 -9.90 10.91 -7.69
N LEU A 30 -9.24 9.90 -7.13
CA LEU A 30 -8.33 10.03 -5.99
C LEU A 30 -6.89 10.38 -6.42
N GLY A 31 -6.62 10.51 -7.71
CA GLY A 31 -5.27 10.67 -8.24
C GLY A 31 -4.51 11.85 -7.64
N SER A 32 -5.14 13.02 -7.56
CA SER A 32 -4.50 14.22 -7.00
C SER A 32 -4.14 14.03 -5.53
N LEU A 33 -5.06 13.49 -4.74
CA LEU A 33 -4.82 13.23 -3.32
C LEU A 33 -3.71 12.19 -3.12
N ARG A 34 -3.72 11.14 -3.92
CA ARG A 34 -2.67 10.11 -3.88
C ARG A 34 -1.31 10.68 -4.18
N THR A 35 -1.22 11.54 -5.19
CA THR A 35 0.03 12.21 -5.55
C THR A 35 0.55 13.07 -4.40
N GLU A 36 -0.32 13.86 -3.78
CA GLU A 36 0.04 14.68 -2.63
C GLU A 36 0.57 13.84 -1.46
N LEU A 37 -0.11 12.74 -1.13
CA LEU A 37 0.29 11.89 -0.01
C LEU A 37 1.62 11.16 -0.29
N VAL A 38 1.81 10.69 -1.52
CA VAL A 38 3.09 10.07 -1.91
C VAL A 38 4.21 11.08 -1.81
N ASP A 39 4.00 12.30 -2.32
CA ASP A 39 4.99 13.37 -2.24
C ASP A 39 5.35 13.70 -0.79
N GLU A 40 4.34 13.82 0.08
CA GLU A 40 4.56 14.09 1.50
C GLU A 40 5.36 12.98 2.18
N LEU A 41 5.04 11.71 1.91
CA LEU A 41 5.77 10.59 2.50
C LEU A 41 7.21 10.51 2.02
N VAL A 42 7.44 10.73 0.73
CA VAL A 42 8.79 10.72 0.15
C VAL A 42 9.62 11.86 0.74
N ASP A 43 9.04 13.06 0.83
CA ASP A 43 9.72 14.20 1.41
C ASP A 43 10.03 14.00 2.90
N LEU A 44 9.05 13.47 3.65
CA LEU A 44 9.22 13.18 5.07
C LEU A 44 10.33 12.14 5.30
N ALA A 45 10.48 11.18 4.39
CA ALA A 45 11.49 10.14 4.52
C ALA A 45 12.93 10.67 4.53
N ALA A 46 13.16 11.88 4.07
CA ALA A 46 14.47 12.53 4.13
C ALA A 46 14.84 12.95 5.57
N ASP A 47 13.87 13.03 6.47
CA ASP A 47 14.09 13.38 7.88
C ASP A 47 13.66 12.19 8.76
N ARG A 48 14.64 11.42 9.22
CA ARG A 48 14.36 10.20 10.00
C ARG A 48 13.67 10.49 11.33
N ALA A 49 14.08 11.54 12.02
CA ALA A 49 13.48 11.87 13.32
C ALA A 49 12.02 12.29 13.15
N ALA A 50 11.73 13.12 12.15
CA ALA A 50 10.35 13.51 11.84
C ALA A 50 9.51 12.32 11.38
N SER A 51 10.09 11.42 10.58
CA SER A 51 9.42 10.20 10.13
C SER A 51 9.04 9.30 11.29
N ARG A 52 9.96 9.07 12.23
CA ARG A 52 9.67 8.24 13.42
C ARG A 52 8.52 8.82 14.23
N ARG A 53 8.48 10.13 14.40
CA ARG A 53 7.39 10.80 15.12
C ARG A 53 6.05 10.68 14.39
N ALA A 54 6.05 11.02 13.11
CA ALA A 54 4.83 11.03 12.30
C ALA A 54 4.23 9.63 12.12
N LEU A 55 5.09 8.62 11.94
CA LEU A 55 4.67 7.24 11.71
C LEU A 55 4.54 6.43 13.01
N ALA A 56 4.93 7.02 14.15
CA ALA A 56 4.90 6.37 15.46
C ALA A 56 5.70 5.05 15.45
N ILE A 57 6.92 5.08 14.91
CA ILE A 57 7.81 3.93 14.85
C ILE A 57 9.10 4.18 15.63
N SER A 58 9.78 3.08 16.00
CA SER A 58 11.07 3.13 16.68
C SER A 58 12.22 3.10 15.67
N ALA A 59 13.44 3.36 16.15
CA ALA A 59 14.64 3.31 15.30
C ALA A 59 14.85 1.93 14.66
N SER A 60 14.41 0.86 15.32
CA SER A 60 14.50 -0.50 14.76
C SER A 60 13.63 -0.72 13.55
N GLN A 61 12.68 0.18 13.28
CA GLN A 61 11.74 0.11 12.16
C GLN A 61 12.12 1.08 11.04
N ASP A 62 13.33 1.61 11.02
CA ASP A 62 13.76 2.58 10.01
C ASP A 62 13.70 2.05 8.57
N ALA A 63 13.69 0.73 8.37
CA ALA A 63 13.46 0.14 7.04
C ALA A 63 12.13 0.59 6.44
N GLU A 64 11.13 0.90 7.28
CA GLU A 64 9.84 1.43 6.81
C GLU A 64 9.97 2.83 6.22
N ILE A 65 10.90 3.62 6.76
CA ILE A 65 11.20 4.94 6.19
C ILE A 65 11.82 4.79 4.80
N ASP A 66 12.73 3.83 4.65
CA ASP A 66 13.37 3.54 3.36
C ASP A 66 12.33 3.09 2.33
N ARG A 67 11.33 2.32 2.73
CA ARG A 67 10.20 1.96 1.85
C ARG A 67 9.46 3.20 1.36
N ASN A 68 9.17 4.14 2.25
CA ASN A 68 8.49 5.37 1.86
C ASN A 68 9.35 6.24 0.95
N ALA A 69 10.67 6.27 1.19
CA ALA A 69 11.59 7.00 0.30
C ALA A 69 11.58 6.43 -1.12
N ALA A 70 11.34 5.13 -1.27
CA ALA A 70 11.38 4.43 -2.55
C ALA A 70 10.00 4.29 -3.22
N LEU A 71 8.96 4.95 -2.72
CA LEU A 71 7.58 4.78 -3.20
C LEU A 71 7.43 4.93 -4.72
N ARG A 72 8.21 5.83 -5.34
CA ARG A 72 8.10 6.10 -6.77
C ARG A 72 8.91 5.15 -7.65
N THR A 73 9.85 4.40 -7.07
CA THR A 73 10.82 3.61 -7.84
C THR A 73 10.79 2.13 -7.53
N ALA A 74 10.28 1.74 -6.36
CA ALA A 74 10.22 0.33 -5.96
C ALA A 74 9.25 -0.46 -6.83
N PRO A 75 9.48 -1.78 -6.98
CA PRO A 75 8.54 -2.61 -7.73
C PRO A 75 7.18 -2.69 -7.04
N THR A 76 6.15 -2.91 -7.85
CA THR A 76 4.78 -3.07 -7.36
C THR A 76 4.39 -4.55 -7.36
N MET A 77 3.30 -4.86 -6.68
CA MET A 77 2.59 -6.13 -6.78
C MET A 77 1.10 -5.90 -6.57
N PRO A 78 0.23 -6.83 -6.98
CA PRO A 78 -1.20 -6.67 -6.73
C PRO A 78 -1.48 -6.42 -5.25
N ALA A 79 -2.38 -5.49 -4.96
CA ALA A 79 -2.68 -5.10 -3.59
C ALA A 79 -3.04 -6.28 -2.69
N ILE A 80 -3.81 -7.24 -3.22
CA ILE A 80 -4.23 -8.42 -2.46
C ILE A 80 -3.05 -9.29 -2.01
N GLU A 81 -1.93 -9.23 -2.72
CA GLU A 81 -0.71 -9.95 -2.38
C GLU A 81 0.26 -9.10 -1.55
N ARG A 82 0.15 -7.78 -1.67
CA ARG A 82 1.03 -6.85 -0.95
C ARG A 82 0.79 -6.90 0.56
N TYR A 83 -0.47 -6.88 0.98
CA TYR A 83 -0.81 -6.92 2.39
C TYR A 83 -0.64 -8.32 2.96
N THR A 84 -0.11 -8.39 4.20
CA THR A 84 0.03 -9.62 4.96
C THR A 84 -0.68 -9.46 6.30
N GLY A 85 -0.66 -10.48 7.14
CA GLY A 85 -1.35 -10.48 8.42
C GLY A 85 -2.47 -11.51 8.43
N VAL A 86 -3.19 -11.61 9.55
CA VAL A 86 -4.12 -12.71 9.80
C VAL A 86 -5.14 -12.90 8.67
N LEU A 87 -5.80 -11.79 8.27
CA LEU A 87 -6.82 -11.86 7.22
C LEU A 87 -6.23 -12.26 5.86
N PHE A 88 -5.17 -11.59 5.45
CA PHE A 88 -4.59 -11.79 4.12
C PHE A 88 -3.85 -13.13 4.02
N ASP A 89 -3.23 -13.56 5.11
CA ASP A 89 -2.56 -14.86 5.17
C ASP A 89 -3.58 -15.99 5.10
N ALA A 90 -4.73 -15.83 5.76
CA ALA A 90 -5.82 -16.80 5.69
C ALA A 90 -6.43 -16.89 4.29
N LEU A 91 -6.56 -15.75 3.59
CA LEU A 91 -7.04 -15.73 2.21
C LEU A 91 -6.06 -16.41 1.27
N ASP A 92 -4.75 -16.20 1.48
CA ASP A 92 -3.67 -16.77 0.67
C ASP A 92 -3.93 -16.63 -0.83
N ALA A 93 -4.00 -15.39 -1.30
CA ALA A 93 -4.41 -15.06 -2.67
C ALA A 93 -3.55 -15.75 -3.74
N GLY A 94 -2.28 -15.99 -3.44
CA GLY A 94 -1.37 -16.66 -4.39
C GLY A 94 -1.71 -18.13 -4.63
N SER A 95 -2.49 -18.76 -3.75
CA SER A 95 -2.89 -20.17 -3.87
C SER A 95 -4.25 -20.36 -4.54
N LEU A 96 -4.97 -19.28 -4.84
CA LEU A 96 -6.30 -19.37 -5.43
C LEU A 96 -6.25 -19.93 -6.85
N ALA A 97 -7.26 -20.72 -7.21
CA ALA A 97 -7.44 -21.16 -8.59
C ALA A 97 -7.70 -19.94 -9.50
N PRO A 98 -7.41 -20.04 -10.82
CA PRO A 98 -7.58 -18.88 -11.72
C PRO A 98 -8.98 -18.27 -11.69
N GLU A 99 -10.03 -19.04 -11.64
CA GLU A 99 -11.41 -18.55 -11.58
C GLU A 99 -11.73 -17.90 -10.22
N GLU A 100 -11.17 -18.42 -9.13
CA GLU A 100 -11.30 -17.82 -7.81
C GLU A 100 -10.57 -16.47 -7.76
N ARG A 101 -9.36 -16.42 -8.32
CA ARG A 101 -8.59 -15.19 -8.38
C ARG A 101 -9.30 -14.14 -9.25
N ALA A 102 -9.89 -14.55 -10.37
CA ALA A 102 -10.66 -13.63 -11.22
C ALA A 102 -11.86 -13.06 -10.47
N TRP A 103 -12.53 -13.86 -9.66
CA TRP A 103 -13.63 -13.38 -8.84
C TRP A 103 -13.15 -12.35 -7.81
N VAL A 104 -12.03 -12.63 -7.14
CA VAL A 104 -11.42 -11.70 -6.17
C VAL A 104 -11.04 -10.39 -6.86
N ASP A 105 -10.38 -10.46 -8.00
CA ASP A 105 -9.96 -9.27 -8.74
C ASP A 105 -11.16 -8.40 -9.16
N ALA A 106 -12.30 -9.03 -9.43
CA ALA A 106 -13.51 -8.32 -9.86
C ALA A 106 -14.35 -7.76 -8.70
N HIS A 107 -14.25 -8.33 -7.50
CA HIS A 107 -15.20 -8.04 -6.42
C HIS A 107 -14.55 -7.48 -5.15
N VAL A 108 -13.26 -7.69 -4.94
CA VAL A 108 -12.61 -7.28 -3.68
C VAL A 108 -11.97 -5.90 -3.84
N VAL A 109 -12.26 -5.04 -2.87
CA VAL A 109 -11.69 -3.71 -2.74
C VAL A 109 -11.01 -3.64 -1.38
N ILE A 110 -9.81 -3.07 -1.31
CA ILE A 110 -9.06 -2.93 -0.08
C ILE A 110 -8.99 -1.45 0.28
N GLN A 111 -9.28 -1.13 1.52
CA GLN A 111 -9.10 0.23 2.02
C GLN A 111 -7.63 0.42 2.38
N SER A 112 -6.98 1.38 1.73
CA SER A 112 -5.57 1.69 1.94
C SER A 112 -5.44 3.06 2.61
N ALA A 113 -4.60 3.15 3.62
CA ALA A 113 -4.35 4.44 4.28
C ALA A 113 -3.66 5.44 3.36
N LEU A 114 -2.86 4.96 2.40
CA LEU A 114 -2.16 5.82 1.45
C LEU A 114 -2.96 6.06 0.18
N PHE A 115 -3.56 5.00 -0.37
CA PHE A 115 -4.15 5.04 -1.71
C PHE A 115 -5.68 5.14 -1.72
N GLY A 116 -6.32 5.11 -0.55
CA GLY A 116 -7.77 5.06 -0.46
C GLY A 116 -8.30 3.70 -0.85
N PHE A 117 -9.30 3.65 -1.74
CA PHE A 117 -9.84 2.36 -2.20
C PHE A 117 -9.06 1.87 -3.42
N VAL A 118 -8.49 0.67 -3.30
CA VAL A 118 -7.82 0.01 -4.41
C VAL A 118 -8.46 -1.35 -4.65
N ARG A 119 -8.44 -1.82 -5.90
CA ARG A 119 -8.89 -3.16 -6.22
C ARG A 119 -7.79 -4.16 -5.89
N ALA A 120 -8.20 -5.44 -5.72
CA ALA A 120 -7.27 -6.52 -5.40
C ALA A 120 -6.08 -6.60 -6.36
N SER A 121 -6.31 -6.33 -7.65
CA SER A 121 -5.27 -6.40 -8.68
C SER A 121 -4.48 -5.10 -8.89
N ASP A 122 -4.85 -4.02 -8.22
CA ASP A 122 -4.13 -2.74 -8.39
C ASP A 122 -2.67 -2.90 -7.95
N PRO A 123 -1.70 -2.47 -8.79
CA PRO A 123 -0.28 -2.61 -8.46
C PRO A 123 0.16 -1.51 -7.52
N ILE A 124 0.61 -1.89 -6.32
CA ILE A 124 1.06 -0.94 -5.32
C ILE A 124 2.43 -1.33 -4.75
N PRO A 125 3.26 -0.34 -4.35
CA PRO A 125 4.51 -0.61 -3.64
C PRO A 125 4.25 -0.85 -2.15
N ALA A 126 5.25 -1.33 -1.43
CA ALA A 126 5.21 -1.36 0.02
C ALA A 126 5.32 0.08 0.57
N TYR A 127 4.60 0.37 1.62
CA TYR A 127 4.60 1.68 2.26
C TYR A 127 4.35 1.53 3.76
N LYS A 128 4.61 2.60 4.51
CA LYS A 128 4.28 2.65 5.94
C LYS A 128 3.54 3.95 6.25
N VAL A 129 2.25 3.86 6.37
CA VAL A 129 1.38 4.89 6.92
C VAL A 129 0.08 4.21 7.34
N SER A 130 -0.54 4.67 8.39
CA SER A 130 -1.83 4.17 8.84
C SER A 130 -2.80 5.33 9.02
N ALA A 131 -4.08 5.02 9.24
CA ALA A 131 -5.09 6.04 9.49
C ALA A 131 -4.78 6.89 10.73
N THR A 132 -3.96 6.38 11.65
CA THR A 132 -3.53 7.08 12.86
C THR A 132 -2.23 7.87 12.70
N SER A 133 -1.54 7.74 11.56
CA SER A 133 -0.32 8.50 11.29
C SER A 133 -0.64 10.00 11.14
N LYS A 134 0.29 10.83 11.61
CA LYS A 134 0.14 12.29 11.58
C LYS A 134 1.21 12.88 10.68
N LEU A 135 0.87 13.10 9.42
CA LEU A 135 1.77 13.72 8.47
C LEU A 135 1.81 15.23 8.67
N PRO A 136 3.00 15.87 8.53
CA PRO A 136 3.10 17.34 8.58
C PRO A 136 2.33 17.96 7.42
N GLY A 137 1.58 19.00 7.69
CA GLY A 137 0.81 19.74 6.66
C GLY A 137 -0.67 19.32 6.55
#